data_029e399893a8f63d2d3ef3af0b352fbd
#
_entry.id   029e399893a8f63d2d3ef3af0b352fbd
#
_cell.length_a   1.000
_cell.length_b   1.000
_cell.length_c   1.000
_cell.angle_alpha   90.00
_cell.angle_beta   90.00
_cell.angle_gamma   90.00
#
_symmetry.space_group_name_H-M   'P 1'
#
loop_
_entity.id
_entity.type
_entity.pdbx_description
1 polymer ?
#
loop_
_entity_poly.entity_id
_entity_poly.type
_entity_poly.pdbx_seq_one_letter_code
_entity_poly.pdbx_strand_id
1 'polypeptide(L)'
;MEQDLTKGNLWKQMLLFSFPLMISNVLQVLFNMADVAVVGRFAGSVALGAVGSTTTLVTLFTGLLIGMAGGVNVLVARFYGAQKEKDVQETTHTAAIICLMTGILIMVLGLLFANGILVLLHTKDELIEGAALYLRIYFLGMPALAIYNYGNAVFSAVGNTKKPLYYLATAGVINIILNLFFVIVCKMDVAGVALASIISQYISAILILRALFMTKDIYGLHLSMLKPNSQKATMILSIGVPSAIQYGIFQVANLFIQFGVNSFDATMVAGNSAAANADGLVYDVMAAFYTACSSFIGQNYGAGNKERVRNSYVISLAYSFGIGLVIGLLLELFGTQFLSLFTTEQAVIDAGMKRLGIMGFSYCISAFMDATIAASRGLGKSIVPTIIVIMGSCVFRIAWVYTVFAYFKTIPSLYLLYVFSWSITAIVEMIYFKVIYHKQMAALQPQRA
;
A
#
# COMPACT_ATOMS: atom_id res chain seq x y z
N MET A 1 -13.84 -11.70 -16.53
CA MET A 1 -13.48 -13.12 -16.59
C MET A 1 -12.41 -13.35 -15.53
N GLU A 2 -12.58 -14.33 -14.71
CA GLU A 2 -11.58 -14.78 -13.75
C GLU A 2 -10.42 -15.42 -14.49
N GLN A 3 -9.22 -15.15 -14.03
CA GLN A 3 -8.03 -15.64 -14.67
C GLN A 3 -7.45 -16.77 -13.81
N ASP A 4 -7.45 -18.00 -14.32
CA ASP A 4 -6.79 -19.11 -13.64
C ASP A 4 -5.27 -18.88 -13.63
N LEU A 5 -4.74 -18.51 -12.46
CA LEU A 5 -3.32 -18.18 -12.30
C LEU A 5 -2.42 -19.42 -12.28
N THR A 6 -3.01 -20.62 -12.29
CA THR A 6 -2.26 -21.88 -12.24
C THR A 6 -1.89 -22.41 -13.64
N LYS A 7 -2.46 -21.84 -14.72
CA LYS A 7 -2.27 -22.28 -16.11
C LYS A 7 -1.82 -21.14 -17.01
N GLY A 8 -1.40 -21.46 -18.22
CA GLY A 8 -1.05 -20.50 -19.26
C GLY A 8 0.32 -19.82 -19.10
N ASN A 9 0.60 -18.83 -19.95
CA ASN A 9 1.87 -18.11 -19.97
C ASN A 9 1.96 -17.12 -18.81
N LEU A 10 2.88 -17.35 -17.86
CA LEU A 10 3.06 -16.56 -16.65
C LEU A 10 3.40 -15.09 -16.92
N TRP A 11 4.29 -14.80 -17.89
CA TRP A 11 4.67 -13.43 -18.22
C TRP A 11 3.45 -12.61 -18.63
N LYS A 12 2.69 -13.12 -19.61
CA LYS A 12 1.49 -12.44 -20.11
C LYS A 12 0.43 -12.30 -19.03
N GLN A 13 0.19 -13.36 -18.26
CA GLN A 13 -0.83 -13.36 -17.21
C GLN A 13 -0.50 -12.38 -16.09
N MET A 14 0.76 -12.36 -15.63
CA MET A 14 1.18 -11.45 -14.56
C MET A 14 1.08 -10.00 -14.98
N LEU A 15 1.45 -9.68 -16.24
CA LEU A 15 1.30 -8.33 -16.76
C LEU A 15 -0.18 -7.90 -16.85
N LEU A 16 -1.05 -8.78 -17.41
CA LEU A 16 -2.48 -8.50 -17.53
C LEU A 16 -3.19 -8.40 -16.18
N PHE A 17 -2.70 -9.13 -15.18
CA PHE A 17 -3.19 -9.07 -13.81
C PHE A 17 -2.75 -7.77 -13.11
N SER A 18 -1.48 -7.39 -13.26
CA SER A 18 -0.89 -6.21 -12.59
C SER A 18 -1.37 -4.90 -13.20
N PHE A 19 -1.68 -4.86 -14.49
CA PHE A 19 -2.06 -3.63 -15.18
C PHE A 19 -3.29 -2.93 -14.57
N PRO A 20 -4.42 -3.61 -14.27
CA PRO A 20 -5.52 -2.97 -13.56
C PRO A 20 -5.17 -2.50 -12.15
N LEU A 21 -4.29 -3.23 -11.44
CA LEU A 21 -3.82 -2.82 -10.12
C LEU A 21 -2.94 -1.57 -10.18
N MET A 22 -2.06 -1.47 -11.18
CA MET A 22 -1.26 -0.26 -11.42
C MET A 22 -2.17 0.95 -11.65
N ILE A 23 -3.18 0.81 -12.50
CA ILE A 23 -4.16 1.89 -12.75
C ILE A 23 -4.91 2.23 -11.45
N SER A 24 -5.34 1.23 -10.65
CA SER A 24 -6.02 1.47 -9.38
C SER A 24 -5.15 2.27 -8.41
N ASN A 25 -3.87 1.92 -8.28
CA ASN A 25 -2.95 2.58 -7.38
C ASN A 25 -2.69 4.03 -7.83
N VAL A 26 -2.43 4.24 -9.12
CA VAL A 26 -2.26 5.59 -9.70
C VAL A 26 -3.53 6.44 -9.54
N LEU A 27 -4.72 5.86 -9.77
CA LEU A 27 -5.99 6.57 -9.55
C LEU A 27 -6.17 7.00 -8.10
N GLN A 28 -5.79 6.19 -7.12
CA GLN A 28 -5.84 6.58 -5.70
C GLN A 28 -4.96 7.81 -5.42
N VAL A 29 -3.75 7.84 -5.97
CA VAL A 29 -2.87 9.04 -5.86
C VAL A 29 -3.53 10.25 -6.51
N LEU A 30 -4.07 10.11 -7.72
CA LEU A 30 -4.73 11.21 -8.43
C LEU A 30 -5.96 11.73 -7.67
N PHE A 31 -6.75 10.87 -7.05
CA PHE A 31 -7.90 11.28 -6.24
C PHE A 31 -7.46 12.03 -4.99
N ASN A 32 -6.42 11.58 -4.28
CA ASN A 32 -5.85 12.30 -3.16
C ASN A 32 -5.29 13.68 -3.57
N MET A 33 -4.65 13.75 -4.73
CA MET A 33 -4.17 15.02 -5.28
C MET A 33 -5.33 15.96 -5.64
N ALA A 34 -6.41 15.44 -6.19
CA ALA A 34 -7.62 16.22 -6.48
C ALA A 34 -8.26 16.77 -5.20
N ASP A 35 -8.35 15.97 -4.13
CA ASP A 35 -8.83 16.43 -2.82
C ASP A 35 -8.02 17.61 -2.31
N VAL A 36 -6.68 17.49 -2.30
CA VAL A 36 -5.77 18.56 -1.88
C VAL A 36 -5.88 19.81 -2.77
N ALA A 37 -6.00 19.61 -4.09
CA ALA A 37 -6.12 20.72 -5.04
C ALA A 37 -7.43 21.49 -4.86
N VAL A 38 -8.55 20.80 -4.64
CA VAL A 38 -9.86 21.43 -4.39
C VAL A 38 -9.83 22.25 -3.09
N VAL A 39 -9.27 21.68 -2.00
CA VAL A 39 -9.12 22.41 -0.73
C VAL A 39 -8.25 23.64 -0.91
N GLY A 40 -7.07 23.47 -1.50
CA GLY A 40 -6.10 24.56 -1.65
C GLY A 40 -6.62 25.73 -2.51
N ARG A 41 -7.42 25.41 -3.54
CA ARG A 41 -7.94 26.43 -4.46
C ARG A 41 -9.21 27.13 -3.95
N PHE A 42 -10.08 26.44 -3.23
CA PHE A 42 -11.42 26.93 -2.91
C PHE A 42 -11.69 27.12 -1.41
N ALA A 43 -10.95 26.42 -0.52
CA ALA A 43 -11.11 26.55 0.94
C ALA A 43 -10.00 27.35 1.62
N GLY A 44 -8.94 27.71 0.90
CA GLY A 44 -7.85 28.55 1.38
C GLY A 44 -6.69 27.82 2.08
N SER A 45 -5.66 28.58 2.45
CA SER A 45 -4.39 28.04 2.94
C SER A 45 -4.48 27.35 4.31
N VAL A 46 -5.36 27.82 5.20
CA VAL A 46 -5.57 27.21 6.52
C VAL A 46 -6.20 25.84 6.39
N ALA A 47 -7.25 25.72 5.55
CA ALA A 47 -7.89 24.42 5.27
C ALA A 47 -6.92 23.45 4.59
N LEU A 48 -6.11 23.94 3.64
CA LEU A 48 -5.06 23.15 3.00
C LEU A 48 -4.03 22.65 4.01
N GLY A 49 -3.58 23.52 4.92
CA GLY A 49 -2.64 23.17 5.98
C GLY A 49 -3.23 22.14 6.95
N ALA A 50 -4.52 22.27 7.29
CA ALA A 50 -5.22 21.33 8.14
C ALA A 50 -5.29 19.93 7.51
N VAL A 51 -5.72 19.82 6.25
CA VAL A 51 -5.75 18.53 5.53
C VAL A 51 -4.34 17.96 5.35
N GLY A 52 -3.38 18.78 4.94
CA GLY A 52 -1.99 18.38 4.76
C GLY A 52 -1.35 17.80 6.02
N SER A 53 -1.63 18.37 7.20
CA SER A 53 -1.11 17.88 8.48
C SER A 53 -1.64 16.49 8.86
N THR A 54 -2.74 16.04 8.27
CA THR A 54 -3.34 14.72 8.55
C THR A 54 -2.84 13.61 7.63
N THR A 55 -2.15 13.94 6.53
CA THR A 55 -1.77 12.99 5.46
C THR A 55 -0.99 11.78 6.01
N THR A 56 -0.02 12.02 6.89
CA THR A 56 0.78 10.94 7.50
C THR A 56 -0.10 9.95 8.29
N LEU A 57 -1.07 10.45 9.05
CA LEU A 57 -1.99 9.62 9.83
C LEU A 57 -2.94 8.83 8.91
N VAL A 58 -3.49 9.49 7.90
CA VAL A 58 -4.34 8.84 6.90
C VAL A 58 -3.57 7.71 6.21
N THR A 59 -2.33 7.96 5.78
CA THR A 59 -1.47 6.95 5.15
C THR A 59 -1.15 5.80 6.10
N LEU A 60 -0.86 6.09 7.37
CA LEU A 60 -0.60 5.08 8.39
C LEU A 60 -1.79 4.13 8.54
N PHE A 61 -2.98 4.66 8.81
CA PHE A 61 -4.17 3.84 9.05
C PHE A 61 -4.65 3.11 7.80
N THR A 62 -4.56 3.73 6.64
CA THR A 62 -4.83 3.06 5.35
C THR A 62 -3.85 1.90 5.12
N GLY A 63 -2.56 2.11 5.39
CA GLY A 63 -1.53 1.07 5.30
C GLY A 63 -1.78 -0.13 6.21
N LEU A 64 -2.29 0.11 7.44
CA LEU A 64 -2.69 -0.97 8.35
C LEU A 64 -3.81 -1.84 7.73
N LEU A 65 -4.82 -1.23 7.10
CA LEU A 65 -5.91 -1.95 6.45
C LEU A 65 -5.44 -2.72 5.21
N ILE A 66 -4.55 -2.13 4.40
CA ILE A 66 -3.94 -2.79 3.24
C ILE A 66 -3.11 -4.00 3.69
N GLY A 67 -2.29 -3.85 4.74
CA GLY A 67 -1.50 -4.93 5.30
C GLY A 67 -2.37 -6.09 5.78
N MET A 68 -3.47 -5.79 6.47
CA MET A 68 -4.43 -6.79 6.92
C MET A 68 -5.09 -7.53 5.74
N ALA A 69 -5.51 -6.82 4.70
CA ALA A 69 -6.09 -7.37 3.49
C ALA A 69 -5.10 -8.28 2.72
N GLY A 70 -3.79 -8.03 2.83
CA GLY A 70 -2.76 -8.89 2.27
C GLY A 70 -2.82 -10.33 2.80
N GLY A 71 -3.14 -10.52 4.09
CA GLY A 71 -3.37 -11.84 4.67
C GLY A 71 -4.56 -12.57 4.06
N VAL A 72 -5.63 -11.83 3.76
CA VAL A 72 -6.83 -12.36 3.07
C VAL A 72 -6.47 -12.83 1.66
N ASN A 73 -5.78 -11.98 0.89
CA ASN A 73 -5.36 -12.30 -0.47
C ASN A 73 -4.58 -13.62 -0.54
N VAL A 74 -3.56 -13.78 0.29
CA VAL A 74 -2.70 -14.97 0.30
C VAL A 74 -3.48 -16.25 0.61
N LEU A 75 -4.35 -16.21 1.63
CA LEU A 75 -5.06 -17.42 2.05
C LEU A 75 -6.18 -17.81 1.09
N VAL A 76 -6.95 -16.84 0.61
CA VAL A 76 -7.97 -17.09 -0.42
C VAL A 76 -7.30 -17.64 -1.68
N ALA A 77 -6.19 -17.02 -2.16
CA ALA A 77 -5.45 -17.50 -3.32
C ALA A 77 -4.97 -18.95 -3.12
N ARG A 78 -4.42 -19.27 -1.94
CA ARG A 78 -3.92 -20.61 -1.62
C ARG A 78 -5.01 -21.66 -1.65
N PHE A 79 -6.15 -21.42 -0.99
CA PHE A 79 -7.25 -22.39 -0.96
C PHE A 79 -7.98 -22.46 -2.29
N TYR A 80 -8.08 -21.35 -3.01
CA TYR A 80 -8.64 -21.31 -4.36
C TYR A 80 -7.79 -22.14 -5.34
N GLY A 81 -6.48 -21.97 -5.32
CA GLY A 81 -5.56 -22.78 -6.12
C GLY A 81 -5.54 -24.26 -5.76
N ALA A 82 -5.80 -24.59 -4.49
CA ALA A 82 -5.94 -25.98 -4.01
C ALA A 82 -7.32 -26.59 -4.31
N GLN A 83 -8.25 -25.85 -4.93
CA GLN A 83 -9.64 -26.26 -5.21
C GLN A 83 -10.41 -26.73 -3.97
N LYS A 84 -10.10 -26.13 -2.79
CA LYS A 84 -10.72 -26.43 -1.51
C LYS A 84 -11.89 -25.51 -1.23
N GLU A 85 -13.04 -25.78 -1.83
CA GLU A 85 -14.23 -24.92 -1.78
C GLU A 85 -14.63 -24.49 -0.35
N LYS A 86 -14.72 -25.45 0.58
CA LYS A 86 -15.06 -25.18 1.97
C LYS A 86 -14.06 -24.23 2.63
N ASP A 87 -12.76 -24.46 2.41
CA ASP A 87 -11.70 -23.59 2.97
C ASP A 87 -11.75 -22.17 2.38
N VAL A 88 -12.08 -22.03 1.08
CA VAL A 88 -12.28 -20.72 0.44
C VAL A 88 -13.45 -19.98 1.09
N GLN A 89 -14.62 -20.65 1.19
CA GLN A 89 -15.82 -20.06 1.80
C GLN A 89 -15.57 -19.65 3.25
N GLU A 90 -15.05 -20.55 4.09
CA GLU A 90 -14.74 -20.22 5.49
C GLU A 90 -13.75 -19.07 5.61
N THR A 91 -12.71 -19.02 4.76
CA THR A 91 -11.73 -17.95 4.76
C THR A 91 -12.35 -16.61 4.33
N THR A 92 -13.14 -16.60 3.26
CA THR A 92 -13.78 -15.38 2.74
C THR A 92 -14.75 -14.79 3.75
N HIS A 93 -15.60 -15.61 4.37
CA HIS A 93 -16.56 -15.14 5.38
C HIS A 93 -15.89 -14.68 6.68
N THR A 94 -14.88 -15.42 7.16
CA THR A 94 -14.10 -15.03 8.34
C THR A 94 -13.33 -13.73 8.10
N ALA A 95 -12.74 -13.57 6.90
CA ALA A 95 -12.01 -12.38 6.50
C ALA A 95 -12.91 -11.12 6.45
N ALA A 96 -14.15 -11.26 5.97
CA ALA A 96 -15.11 -10.15 5.95
C ALA A 96 -15.35 -9.61 7.37
N ILE A 97 -15.54 -10.49 8.34
CA ILE A 97 -15.76 -10.13 9.74
C ILE A 97 -14.50 -9.47 10.32
N ILE A 98 -13.32 -10.08 10.13
CA ILE A 98 -12.05 -9.54 10.65
C ILE A 98 -11.76 -8.14 10.10
N CYS A 99 -11.88 -7.96 8.79
CA CYS A 99 -11.61 -6.68 8.15
C CYS A 99 -12.61 -5.60 8.60
N LEU A 100 -13.90 -5.94 8.70
CA LEU A 100 -14.91 -5.02 9.23
C LEU A 100 -14.61 -4.63 10.68
N MET A 101 -14.29 -5.59 11.54
CA MET A 101 -13.94 -5.32 12.95
C MET A 101 -12.67 -4.50 13.07
N THR A 102 -11.66 -4.76 12.22
CA THR A 102 -10.43 -3.94 12.16
C THR A 102 -10.76 -2.50 11.75
N GLY A 103 -11.61 -2.31 10.74
CA GLY A 103 -12.06 -0.98 10.32
C GLY A 103 -12.83 -0.24 11.42
N ILE A 104 -13.72 -0.94 12.13
CA ILE A 104 -14.45 -0.37 13.28
C ILE A 104 -13.51 -0.04 14.44
N LEU A 105 -12.54 -0.91 14.74
CA LEU A 105 -11.53 -0.65 15.77
C LEU A 105 -10.72 0.61 15.45
N ILE A 106 -10.24 0.74 14.22
CA ILE A 106 -9.50 1.93 13.78
C ILE A 106 -10.39 3.17 13.83
N MET A 107 -11.65 3.07 13.42
CA MET A 107 -12.64 4.16 13.53
C MET A 107 -12.78 4.62 14.99
N VAL A 108 -13.03 3.71 15.92
CA VAL A 108 -13.22 4.05 17.35
C VAL A 108 -11.95 4.66 17.93
N LEU A 109 -10.79 4.05 17.72
CA LEU A 109 -9.52 4.59 18.20
C LEU A 109 -9.21 5.95 17.56
N GLY A 110 -9.46 6.10 16.27
CA GLY A 110 -9.26 7.36 15.56
C GLY A 110 -10.16 8.47 16.10
N LEU A 111 -11.45 8.20 16.33
CA LEU A 111 -12.38 9.19 16.89
C LEU A 111 -11.99 9.61 18.32
N LEU A 112 -11.52 8.67 19.15
CA LEU A 112 -11.12 8.94 20.52
C LEU A 112 -9.80 9.72 20.61
N PHE A 113 -8.83 9.38 19.78
CA PHE A 113 -7.46 9.86 19.92
C PHE A 113 -7.04 10.89 18.85
N ALA A 114 -7.89 11.26 17.87
CA ALA A 114 -7.54 12.18 16.78
C ALA A 114 -6.86 13.46 17.30
N ASN A 115 -7.45 14.12 18.26
CA ASN A 115 -6.92 15.37 18.83
C ASN A 115 -5.57 15.15 19.55
N GLY A 116 -5.49 14.10 20.39
CA GLY A 116 -4.27 13.76 21.12
C GLY A 116 -3.09 13.42 20.19
N ILE A 117 -3.37 12.73 19.09
CA ILE A 117 -2.34 12.38 18.10
C ILE A 117 -1.84 13.65 17.38
N LEU A 118 -2.74 14.58 17.02
CA LEU A 118 -2.35 15.84 16.36
C LEU A 118 -1.50 16.72 17.28
N VAL A 119 -1.84 16.79 18.56
CA VAL A 119 -1.03 17.49 19.58
C VAL A 119 0.34 16.84 19.71
N LEU A 120 0.40 15.51 19.77
CA LEU A 120 1.67 14.77 19.84
C LEU A 120 2.56 15.00 18.61
N LEU A 121 1.94 15.19 17.43
CA LEU A 121 2.64 15.52 16.19
C LEU A 121 3.02 17.01 16.07
N HIS A 122 2.78 17.81 17.11
CA HIS A 122 3.08 19.26 17.14
C HIS A 122 2.39 20.00 15.99
N THR A 123 1.14 19.61 15.65
CA THR A 123 0.32 20.37 14.69
C THR A 123 0.10 21.79 15.23
N LYS A 124 0.24 22.79 14.36
CA LYS A 124 0.08 24.21 14.75
C LYS A 124 -1.33 24.45 15.28
N ASP A 125 -1.45 25.30 16.32
CA ASP A 125 -2.72 25.58 16.99
C ASP A 125 -3.80 26.09 16.03
N GLU A 126 -3.43 26.91 15.03
CA GLU A 126 -4.33 27.45 14.00
C GLU A 126 -4.89 26.38 13.05
N LEU A 127 -4.25 25.20 12.94
CA LEU A 127 -4.65 24.11 12.06
C LEU A 127 -5.34 22.95 12.79
N ILE A 128 -5.18 22.86 14.12
CA ILE A 128 -5.53 21.66 14.89
C ILE A 128 -7.03 21.39 14.87
N GLU A 129 -7.85 22.43 14.91
CA GLU A 129 -9.31 22.30 14.89
C GLU A 129 -9.81 21.73 13.55
N GLY A 130 -9.35 22.30 12.43
CA GLY A 130 -9.67 21.81 11.09
C GLY A 130 -9.14 20.40 10.83
N ALA A 131 -7.90 20.12 11.26
CA ALA A 131 -7.28 18.81 11.14
C ALA A 131 -8.01 17.74 11.96
N ALA A 132 -8.42 18.06 13.19
CA ALA A 132 -9.20 17.15 14.03
C ALA A 132 -10.58 16.88 13.45
N LEU A 133 -11.25 17.90 12.92
CA LEU A 133 -12.53 17.76 12.25
C LEU A 133 -12.40 16.85 11.01
N TYR A 134 -11.40 17.09 10.15
CA TYR A 134 -11.12 16.25 9.00
C TYR A 134 -10.90 14.79 9.39
N LEU A 135 -10.02 14.53 10.36
CA LEU A 135 -9.71 13.17 10.81
C LEU A 135 -10.93 12.48 11.41
N ARG A 136 -11.69 13.15 12.26
CA ARG A 136 -12.91 12.57 12.85
C ARG A 136 -13.90 12.13 11.77
N ILE A 137 -14.15 12.98 10.77
CA ILE A 137 -15.01 12.62 9.65
C ILE A 137 -14.37 11.47 8.87
N TYR A 138 -13.09 11.57 8.51
CA TYR A 138 -12.38 10.56 7.74
C TYR A 138 -12.39 9.17 8.41
N PHE A 139 -12.23 9.11 9.74
CA PHE A 139 -12.28 7.85 10.49
C PHE A 139 -13.63 7.13 10.40
N LEU A 140 -14.74 7.85 10.21
CA LEU A 140 -16.04 7.23 9.95
C LEU A 140 -16.05 6.41 8.65
N GLY A 141 -15.14 6.68 7.72
CA GLY A 141 -14.96 5.91 6.49
C GLY A 141 -14.10 4.64 6.64
N MET A 142 -13.40 4.44 7.78
CA MET A 142 -12.48 3.30 7.94
C MET A 142 -13.14 1.92 7.79
N PRO A 143 -14.36 1.67 8.28
CA PRO A 143 -15.05 0.41 8.04
C PRO A 143 -15.31 0.16 6.55
N ALA A 144 -15.69 1.20 5.81
CA ALA A 144 -15.91 1.10 4.37
C ALA A 144 -14.61 0.81 3.62
N LEU A 145 -13.52 1.52 3.96
CA LEU A 145 -12.20 1.32 3.39
C LEU A 145 -11.67 -0.11 3.68
N ALA A 146 -11.88 -0.62 4.90
CA ALA A 146 -11.53 -1.98 5.27
C ALA A 146 -12.28 -3.03 4.41
N ILE A 147 -13.57 -2.83 4.19
CA ILE A 147 -14.40 -3.70 3.35
C ILE A 147 -13.99 -3.61 1.88
N TYR A 148 -13.68 -2.42 1.37
CA TYR A 148 -13.17 -2.29 0.01
C TYR A 148 -11.84 -3.06 -0.16
N ASN A 149 -10.88 -2.87 0.75
CA ASN A 149 -9.60 -3.59 0.72
C ASN A 149 -9.78 -5.11 0.85
N TYR A 150 -10.70 -5.56 1.72
CA TYR A 150 -11.08 -6.97 1.81
C TYR A 150 -11.57 -7.52 0.47
N GLY A 151 -12.54 -6.87 -0.15
CA GLY A 151 -13.09 -7.32 -1.43
C GLY A 151 -12.07 -7.27 -2.57
N ASN A 152 -11.22 -6.23 -2.61
CA ASN A 152 -10.10 -6.14 -3.55
C ASN A 152 -9.12 -7.31 -3.36
N ALA A 153 -8.82 -7.69 -2.11
CA ALA A 153 -7.96 -8.84 -1.80
C ALA A 153 -8.57 -10.17 -2.26
N VAL A 154 -9.87 -10.37 -2.05
CA VAL A 154 -10.59 -11.58 -2.51
C VAL A 154 -10.61 -11.65 -4.04
N PHE A 155 -11.00 -10.58 -4.74
CA PHE A 155 -11.02 -10.56 -6.20
C PHE A 155 -9.62 -10.74 -6.81
N SER A 156 -8.60 -10.14 -6.24
CA SER A 156 -7.21 -10.33 -6.66
C SER A 156 -6.76 -11.78 -6.43
N ALA A 157 -7.13 -12.39 -5.30
CA ALA A 157 -6.80 -13.77 -4.99
C ALA A 157 -7.33 -14.77 -6.02
N VAL A 158 -8.50 -14.49 -6.62
CA VAL A 158 -9.11 -15.33 -7.66
C VAL A 158 -8.80 -14.87 -9.09
N GLY A 159 -7.88 -13.93 -9.25
CA GLY A 159 -7.41 -13.49 -10.57
C GLY A 159 -8.24 -12.40 -11.25
N ASN A 160 -9.15 -11.73 -10.54
CA ASN A 160 -10.01 -10.69 -11.11
C ASN A 160 -9.68 -9.29 -10.58
N THR A 161 -8.67 -8.65 -11.12
CA THR A 161 -8.24 -7.29 -10.70
C THR A 161 -9.03 -6.17 -11.38
N LYS A 162 -9.84 -6.47 -12.40
CA LYS A 162 -10.63 -5.47 -13.14
C LYS A 162 -11.85 -4.98 -12.37
N LYS A 163 -12.58 -5.88 -11.70
CA LYS A 163 -13.78 -5.47 -10.94
C LYS A 163 -13.49 -4.43 -9.86
N PRO A 164 -12.49 -4.63 -8.97
CA PRO A 164 -12.12 -3.61 -7.99
C PRO A 164 -11.72 -2.27 -8.62
N LEU A 165 -10.99 -2.28 -9.76
CA LEU A 165 -10.63 -1.08 -10.48
C LEU A 165 -11.87 -0.28 -10.92
N TYR A 166 -12.89 -0.94 -11.51
CA TYR A 166 -14.11 -0.24 -11.93
C TYR A 166 -14.86 0.38 -10.76
N TYR A 167 -14.93 -0.31 -9.61
CA TYR A 167 -15.59 0.20 -8.42
C TYR A 167 -14.84 1.39 -7.83
N LEU A 168 -13.50 1.32 -7.80
CA LEU A 168 -12.66 2.43 -7.37
C LEU A 168 -12.79 3.64 -8.29
N ALA A 169 -12.71 3.42 -9.61
CA ALA A 169 -12.85 4.50 -10.59
C ALA A 169 -14.20 5.20 -10.49
N THR A 170 -15.29 4.43 -10.35
CA THR A 170 -16.64 4.99 -10.14
C THR A 170 -16.71 5.83 -8.88
N ALA A 171 -16.20 5.29 -7.75
CA ALA A 171 -16.18 6.00 -6.48
C ALA A 171 -15.30 7.25 -6.53
N GLY A 172 -14.17 7.20 -7.23
CA GLY A 172 -13.27 8.34 -7.38
C GLY A 172 -13.86 9.47 -8.23
N VAL A 173 -14.57 9.17 -9.32
CA VAL A 173 -15.30 10.19 -10.09
C VAL A 173 -16.36 10.86 -9.21
N ILE A 174 -17.11 10.06 -8.44
CA ILE A 174 -18.11 10.59 -7.51
C ILE A 174 -17.44 11.45 -6.43
N ASN A 175 -16.28 11.03 -5.90
CA ASN A 175 -15.50 11.79 -4.94
C ASN A 175 -15.18 13.19 -5.46
N ILE A 176 -14.64 13.31 -6.69
CA ILE A 176 -14.31 14.61 -7.29
C ILE A 176 -15.55 15.49 -7.43
N ILE A 177 -16.68 14.95 -7.90
CA ILE A 177 -17.93 15.67 -8.03
C ILE A 177 -18.43 16.18 -6.67
N LEU A 178 -18.40 15.30 -5.65
CA LEU A 178 -18.83 15.65 -4.29
C LEU A 178 -17.89 16.66 -3.63
N ASN A 179 -16.58 16.58 -3.87
CA ASN A 179 -15.62 17.58 -3.39
C ASN A 179 -15.97 18.98 -3.92
N LEU A 180 -16.16 19.09 -5.23
CA LEU A 180 -16.54 20.38 -5.84
C LEU A 180 -17.88 20.86 -5.30
N PHE A 181 -18.87 19.99 -5.14
CA PHE A 181 -20.17 20.34 -4.61
C PHE A 181 -20.10 20.81 -3.14
N PHE A 182 -19.49 20.04 -2.24
CA PHE A 182 -19.43 20.39 -0.82
C PHE A 182 -18.55 21.60 -0.54
N VAL A 183 -17.42 21.74 -1.25
CA VAL A 183 -16.49 22.85 -0.99
C VAL A 183 -16.97 24.14 -1.66
N ILE A 184 -17.42 24.09 -2.91
CA ILE A 184 -17.77 25.30 -3.67
C ILE A 184 -19.22 25.73 -3.39
N VAL A 185 -20.18 24.79 -3.47
CA VAL A 185 -21.62 25.11 -3.35
C VAL A 185 -22.03 25.19 -1.90
N CYS A 186 -21.68 24.16 -1.09
CA CYS A 186 -22.06 24.11 0.33
C CYS A 186 -21.12 24.89 1.26
N LYS A 187 -19.94 25.32 0.77
CA LYS A 187 -18.92 26.04 1.53
C LYS A 187 -18.50 25.34 2.84
N MET A 188 -18.34 24.01 2.74
CA MET A 188 -18.04 23.17 3.93
C MET A 188 -16.55 23.02 4.20
N ASP A 189 -15.68 23.67 3.42
CA ASP A 189 -14.22 23.67 3.58
C ASP A 189 -13.65 22.25 3.82
N VAL A 190 -12.90 22.07 4.91
CA VAL A 190 -12.26 20.81 5.30
C VAL A 190 -13.29 19.67 5.49
N ALA A 191 -14.44 19.98 6.10
CA ALA A 191 -15.48 18.99 6.34
C ALA A 191 -16.09 18.46 5.04
N GLY A 192 -16.20 19.32 4.01
CA GLY A 192 -16.74 18.96 2.71
C GLY A 192 -15.90 17.90 2.01
N VAL A 193 -14.57 18.05 2.02
CA VAL A 193 -13.65 17.08 1.41
C VAL A 193 -13.65 15.76 2.19
N ALA A 194 -13.64 15.82 3.51
CA ALA A 194 -13.74 14.61 4.33
C ALA A 194 -15.03 13.84 4.07
N LEU A 195 -16.17 14.53 3.97
CA LEU A 195 -17.47 13.93 3.63
C LEU A 195 -17.47 13.31 2.23
N ALA A 196 -16.95 14.01 1.22
CA ALA A 196 -16.83 13.48 -0.13
C ALA A 196 -16.02 12.18 -0.15
N SER A 197 -14.90 12.15 0.58
CA SER A 197 -14.03 10.99 0.67
C SER A 197 -14.72 9.80 1.34
N ILE A 198 -15.42 9.98 2.46
CA ILE A 198 -16.12 8.88 3.13
C ILE A 198 -17.31 8.36 2.33
N ILE A 199 -18.09 9.25 1.69
CA ILE A 199 -19.22 8.83 0.83
C ILE A 199 -18.70 7.97 -0.32
N SER A 200 -17.64 8.38 -0.99
CA SER A 200 -17.03 7.61 -2.07
C SER A 200 -16.46 6.27 -1.58
N GLN A 201 -15.85 6.22 -0.38
CA GLN A 201 -15.40 4.98 0.24
C GLN A 201 -16.56 4.02 0.50
N TYR A 202 -17.70 4.50 1.03
CA TYR A 202 -18.90 3.69 1.22
C TYR A 202 -19.47 3.20 -0.11
N ILE A 203 -19.47 4.03 -1.15
CA ILE A 203 -19.92 3.61 -2.50
C ILE A 203 -19.05 2.46 -3.03
N SER A 204 -17.72 2.59 -2.96
CA SER A 204 -16.82 1.51 -3.40
C SER A 204 -17.02 0.23 -2.57
N ALA A 205 -17.21 0.35 -1.25
CA ALA A 205 -17.49 -0.78 -0.36
C ALA A 205 -18.82 -1.47 -0.69
N ILE A 206 -19.87 -0.70 -0.94
CA ILE A 206 -21.18 -1.26 -1.33
C ILE A 206 -21.10 -1.97 -2.68
N LEU A 207 -20.42 -1.38 -3.66
CA LEU A 207 -20.27 -1.98 -4.99
C LEU A 207 -19.51 -3.30 -4.92
N ILE A 208 -18.41 -3.36 -4.15
CA ILE A 208 -17.60 -4.58 -4.03
C ILE A 208 -18.32 -5.66 -3.22
N LEU A 209 -19.04 -5.30 -2.15
CA LEU A 209 -19.88 -6.24 -1.40
C LEU A 209 -21.01 -6.79 -2.27
N ARG A 210 -21.73 -5.92 -3.00
CA ARG A 210 -22.76 -6.35 -3.93
C ARG A 210 -22.21 -7.39 -4.91
N ALA A 211 -21.02 -7.15 -5.47
CA ALA A 211 -20.40 -8.09 -6.39
C ALA A 211 -20.08 -9.44 -5.73
N LEU A 212 -19.63 -9.45 -4.47
CA LEU A 212 -19.36 -10.67 -3.71
C LEU A 212 -20.64 -11.43 -3.34
N PHE A 213 -21.73 -10.73 -3.01
CA PHE A 213 -23.03 -11.37 -2.73
C PHE A 213 -23.73 -11.90 -3.99
N MET A 214 -23.49 -11.28 -5.15
CA MET A 214 -24.13 -11.69 -6.42
C MET A 214 -23.33 -12.77 -7.16
N THR A 215 -22.09 -13.05 -6.80
CA THR A 215 -21.32 -14.11 -7.46
C THR A 215 -21.78 -15.48 -6.99
N LYS A 216 -21.86 -16.42 -7.94
CA LYS A 216 -22.20 -17.84 -7.67
C LYS A 216 -20.94 -18.69 -7.45
N ASP A 217 -19.77 -18.08 -7.55
CA ASP A 217 -18.51 -18.77 -7.38
C ASP A 217 -18.22 -19.10 -5.91
N ILE A 218 -17.28 -20.02 -5.70
CA ILE A 218 -16.94 -20.54 -4.36
C ILE A 218 -16.45 -19.48 -3.36
N TYR A 219 -16.03 -18.30 -3.83
CA TYR A 219 -15.60 -17.17 -2.98
C TYR A 219 -16.75 -16.18 -2.68
N GLY A 220 -17.96 -16.46 -3.16
CA GLY A 220 -19.13 -15.61 -2.92
C GLY A 220 -19.48 -15.49 -1.43
N LEU A 221 -20.04 -14.33 -1.05
CA LEU A 221 -20.53 -14.11 0.30
C LEU A 221 -21.99 -14.56 0.42
N HIS A 222 -22.28 -15.21 1.54
CA HIS A 222 -23.64 -15.61 1.92
C HIS A 222 -23.89 -15.23 3.38
N LEU A 223 -24.94 -14.47 3.67
CA LEU A 223 -25.26 -14.01 5.03
C LEU A 223 -25.42 -15.16 6.02
N SER A 224 -25.99 -16.28 5.59
CA SER A 224 -26.15 -17.49 6.41
C SER A 224 -24.84 -18.14 6.84
N MET A 225 -23.75 -17.87 6.09
CA MET A 225 -22.42 -18.45 6.32
C MET A 225 -21.47 -17.48 7.03
N LEU A 226 -21.90 -16.29 7.40
CA LEU A 226 -21.10 -15.30 8.13
C LEU A 226 -20.88 -15.76 9.59
N LYS A 227 -20.01 -16.76 9.74
CA LYS A 227 -19.57 -17.26 11.05
C LYS A 227 -18.05 -17.24 11.09
N PRO A 228 -17.43 -16.68 12.15
CA PRO A 228 -16.00 -16.66 12.28
C PRO A 228 -15.46 -18.07 12.54
N ASN A 229 -14.50 -18.52 11.74
CA ASN A 229 -13.75 -19.74 11.96
C ASN A 229 -12.42 -19.38 12.64
N SER A 230 -12.20 -19.85 13.88
CA SER A 230 -11.01 -19.52 14.68
C SER A 230 -9.70 -19.91 13.99
N GLN A 231 -9.65 -21.06 13.32
CA GLN A 231 -8.46 -21.51 12.59
C GLN A 231 -8.15 -20.58 11.42
N LYS A 232 -9.17 -20.22 10.62
CA LYS A 232 -8.99 -19.28 9.49
C LYS A 232 -8.64 -17.89 9.99
N ALA A 233 -9.25 -17.44 11.09
CA ALA A 233 -8.92 -16.17 11.73
C ALA A 233 -7.44 -16.11 12.13
N THR A 234 -6.94 -17.14 12.82
CA THR A 234 -5.52 -17.20 13.21
C THR A 234 -4.59 -17.18 11.99
N MET A 235 -4.95 -17.89 10.93
CA MET A 235 -4.16 -17.89 9.68
C MET A 235 -4.15 -16.51 9.01
N ILE A 236 -5.30 -15.82 8.91
CA ILE A 236 -5.39 -14.47 8.35
C ILE A 236 -4.55 -13.49 9.17
N LEU A 237 -4.72 -13.50 10.50
CA LEU A 237 -4.02 -12.61 11.42
C LEU A 237 -2.50 -12.85 11.43
N SER A 238 -2.06 -14.10 11.30
CA SER A 238 -0.62 -14.44 11.27
C SER A 238 0.12 -13.87 10.05
N ILE A 239 -0.59 -13.51 8.98
CA ILE A 239 -0.03 -12.85 7.79
C ILE A 239 -0.36 -11.36 7.81
N GLY A 240 -1.61 -11.01 8.10
CA GLY A 240 -2.12 -9.64 8.02
C GLY A 240 -1.53 -8.73 9.09
N VAL A 241 -1.49 -9.16 10.37
CA VAL A 241 -0.98 -8.33 11.47
C VAL A 241 0.49 -7.95 11.28
N PRO A 242 1.42 -8.89 11.01
CA PRO A 242 2.81 -8.51 10.73
C PRO A 242 2.93 -7.56 9.54
N SER A 243 2.13 -7.77 8.48
CA SER A 243 2.13 -6.88 7.32
C SER A 243 1.64 -5.47 7.68
N ALA A 244 0.57 -5.36 8.47
CA ALA A 244 0.07 -4.08 8.96
C ALA A 244 1.10 -3.35 9.84
N ILE A 245 1.72 -4.06 10.79
CA ILE A 245 2.77 -3.52 11.65
C ILE A 245 3.94 -3.00 10.80
N GLN A 246 4.35 -3.72 9.76
CA GLN A 246 5.40 -3.29 8.86
C GLN A 246 5.08 -1.94 8.23
N TYR A 247 3.87 -1.73 7.70
CA TYR A 247 3.46 -0.43 7.14
C TYR A 247 3.57 0.69 8.19
N GLY A 248 3.11 0.44 9.42
CA GLY A 248 3.18 1.41 10.50
C GLY A 248 4.61 1.81 10.86
N ILE A 249 5.48 0.83 11.03
CA ILE A 249 6.90 1.07 11.41
C ILE A 249 7.66 1.77 10.29
N PHE A 250 7.36 1.50 9.02
CA PHE A 250 7.93 2.26 7.92
C PHE A 250 7.60 3.75 8.00
N GLN A 251 6.36 4.11 8.35
CA GLN A 251 5.98 5.52 8.51
C GLN A 251 6.76 6.17 9.65
N VAL A 252 6.95 5.47 10.76
CA VAL A 252 7.79 5.95 11.88
C VAL A 252 9.24 6.14 11.43
N ALA A 253 9.82 5.19 10.70
CA ALA A 253 11.19 5.30 10.19
C ALA A 253 11.37 6.52 9.24
N ASN A 254 10.37 6.81 8.42
CA ASN A 254 10.39 7.98 7.53
C ASN A 254 10.39 9.30 8.30
N LEU A 255 9.77 9.38 9.49
CA LEU A 255 9.86 10.58 10.34
C LEU A 255 11.31 10.86 10.79
N PHE A 256 12.07 9.82 11.13
CA PHE A 256 13.50 10.00 11.49
C PHE A 256 14.34 10.48 10.31
N ILE A 257 14.03 10.03 9.08
CA ILE A 257 14.70 10.57 7.88
C ILE A 257 14.34 12.04 7.69
N GLN A 258 13.09 12.44 7.96
CA GLN A 258 12.66 13.82 7.87
C GLN A 258 13.42 14.73 8.85
N PHE A 259 13.82 14.26 10.04
CA PHE A 259 14.73 15.02 10.93
C PHE A 259 16.06 15.30 10.23
N GLY A 260 16.63 14.33 9.52
CA GLY A 260 17.84 14.54 8.73
C GLY A 260 17.64 15.60 7.62
N VAL A 261 16.51 15.53 6.90
CA VAL A 261 16.15 16.52 5.88
C VAL A 261 16.01 17.91 6.46
N ASN A 262 15.36 18.05 7.61
CA ASN A 262 15.13 19.33 8.28
C ASN A 262 16.41 20.00 8.82
N SER A 263 17.54 19.29 8.82
CA SER A 263 18.85 19.88 9.17
C SER A 263 19.47 20.69 8.03
N PHE A 264 18.94 20.58 6.81
CA PHE A 264 19.33 21.40 5.67
C PHE A 264 18.55 22.72 5.61
N ASP A 265 18.89 23.57 4.64
CA ASP A 265 18.19 24.82 4.40
C ASP A 265 16.74 24.59 3.90
N ALA A 266 15.92 25.65 3.96
CA ALA A 266 14.53 25.62 3.54
C ALA A 266 14.35 25.20 2.08
N THR A 267 15.28 25.56 1.20
CA THR A 267 15.29 25.22 -0.22
C THR A 267 15.43 23.71 -0.41
N MET A 268 16.35 23.07 0.34
CA MET A 268 16.54 21.62 0.30
C MET A 268 15.34 20.87 0.87
N VAL A 269 14.76 21.37 1.97
CA VAL A 269 13.53 20.80 2.56
C VAL A 269 12.37 20.84 1.56
N ALA A 270 12.17 21.96 0.88
CA ALA A 270 11.14 22.11 -0.15
C ALA A 270 11.41 21.19 -1.35
N GLY A 271 12.65 21.12 -1.84
CA GLY A 271 13.05 20.22 -2.93
C GLY A 271 12.87 18.75 -2.57
N ASN A 272 13.22 18.36 -1.34
CA ASN A 272 12.94 17.01 -0.83
C ASN A 272 11.44 16.70 -0.83
N SER A 273 10.60 17.61 -0.37
CA SER A 273 9.15 17.42 -0.31
C SER A 273 8.54 17.24 -1.71
N ALA A 274 8.98 18.05 -2.69
CA ALA A 274 8.56 17.90 -4.07
C ALA A 274 9.00 16.54 -4.66
N ALA A 275 10.26 16.16 -4.46
CA ALA A 275 10.83 14.92 -4.96
C ALA A 275 10.24 13.66 -4.29
N ALA A 276 9.80 13.74 -3.03
CA ALA A 276 9.20 12.62 -2.32
C ALA A 276 7.89 12.12 -2.95
N ASN A 277 7.18 12.96 -3.72
CA ASN A 277 6.02 12.52 -4.47
C ASN A 277 6.36 11.47 -5.54
N ALA A 278 7.59 11.49 -6.07
CA ALA A 278 8.06 10.45 -6.99
C ALA A 278 8.18 9.08 -6.31
N ASP A 279 8.62 9.03 -5.05
CA ASP A 279 8.76 7.77 -4.30
C ASP A 279 7.42 7.04 -4.21
N GLY A 280 6.34 7.76 -3.85
CA GLY A 280 5.00 7.20 -3.75
C GLY A 280 4.51 6.66 -5.10
N LEU A 281 4.66 7.45 -6.18
CA LEU A 281 4.23 7.06 -7.52
C LEU A 281 4.97 5.80 -8.00
N VAL A 282 6.30 5.76 -7.86
CA VAL A 282 7.10 4.60 -8.26
C VAL A 282 6.72 3.36 -7.46
N TYR A 283 6.62 3.51 -6.13
CA TYR A 283 6.25 2.41 -5.25
C TYR A 283 4.87 1.85 -5.59
N ASP A 284 3.87 2.69 -5.81
CA ASP A 284 2.49 2.28 -6.10
C ASP A 284 2.38 1.50 -7.42
N VAL A 285 3.16 1.89 -8.42
CA VAL A 285 3.25 1.14 -9.68
C VAL A 285 3.91 -0.23 -9.47
N MET A 286 5.01 -0.29 -8.72
CA MET A 286 5.72 -1.53 -8.40
C MET A 286 4.89 -2.46 -7.51
N ALA A 287 4.11 -1.93 -6.57
CA ALA A 287 3.26 -2.67 -5.63
C ALA A 287 2.21 -3.56 -6.32
N ALA A 288 1.80 -3.20 -7.54
CA ALA A 288 0.92 -4.05 -8.35
C ALA A 288 1.55 -5.42 -8.64
N PHE A 289 2.86 -5.46 -8.91
CA PHE A 289 3.60 -6.71 -9.14
C PHE A 289 3.87 -7.47 -7.84
N TYR A 290 3.98 -6.80 -6.70
CA TYR A 290 4.09 -7.45 -5.39
C TYR A 290 2.78 -8.16 -5.02
N THR A 291 1.64 -7.52 -5.30
CA THR A 291 0.31 -8.14 -5.15
C THR A 291 0.16 -9.33 -6.11
N ALA A 292 0.59 -9.19 -7.37
CA ALA A 292 0.61 -10.29 -8.32
C ALA A 292 1.49 -11.43 -7.81
N CYS A 293 2.70 -11.15 -7.33
CA CYS A 293 3.62 -12.14 -6.78
C CYS A 293 2.95 -13.00 -5.71
N SER A 294 2.34 -12.37 -4.70
CA SER A 294 1.70 -13.09 -3.59
C SER A 294 0.48 -13.89 -4.05
N SER A 295 -0.34 -13.36 -4.97
CA SER A 295 -1.52 -14.05 -5.51
C SER A 295 -1.14 -15.26 -6.37
N PHE A 296 -0.19 -15.09 -7.31
CA PHE A 296 0.28 -16.20 -8.16
C PHE A 296 0.98 -17.28 -7.34
N ILE A 297 1.85 -16.90 -6.40
CA ILE A 297 2.51 -17.85 -5.52
C ILE A 297 1.48 -18.58 -4.65
N GLY A 298 0.52 -17.87 -4.06
CA GLY A 298 -0.54 -18.44 -3.25
C GLY A 298 -1.34 -19.52 -4.01
N GLN A 299 -1.85 -19.20 -5.22
CA GLN A 299 -2.59 -20.14 -6.03
C GLN A 299 -1.73 -21.33 -6.49
N ASN A 300 -0.53 -21.09 -7.00
CA ASN A 300 0.34 -22.17 -7.49
C ASN A 300 0.89 -23.04 -6.35
N TYR A 301 1.10 -22.48 -5.16
CA TYR A 301 1.44 -23.25 -3.98
C TYR A 301 0.27 -24.13 -3.54
N GLY A 302 -0.95 -23.57 -3.54
CA GLY A 302 -2.17 -24.36 -3.30
C GLY A 302 -2.37 -25.50 -4.29
N ALA A 303 -2.10 -25.26 -5.57
CA ALA A 303 -2.15 -26.24 -6.66
C ALA A 303 -0.99 -27.24 -6.67
N GLY A 304 0.01 -27.11 -5.76
CA GLY A 304 1.17 -28.00 -5.73
C GLY A 304 2.20 -27.79 -6.84
N ASN A 305 2.10 -26.71 -7.62
CA ASN A 305 2.96 -26.46 -8.78
C ASN A 305 4.25 -25.72 -8.36
N LYS A 306 5.27 -26.48 -7.99
CA LYS A 306 6.56 -25.98 -7.49
C LYS A 306 7.28 -25.07 -8.49
N GLU A 307 7.28 -25.44 -9.76
CA GLU A 307 7.97 -24.68 -10.80
C GLU A 307 7.32 -23.31 -11.02
N ARG A 308 5.98 -23.27 -11.08
CA ARG A 308 5.26 -22.00 -11.24
C ARG A 308 5.38 -21.09 -10.03
N VAL A 309 5.50 -21.65 -8.82
CA VAL A 309 5.81 -20.85 -7.60
C VAL A 309 7.14 -20.12 -7.79
N ARG A 310 8.21 -20.82 -8.20
CA ARG A 310 9.53 -20.20 -8.45
C ARG A 310 9.47 -19.17 -9.56
N ASN A 311 8.86 -19.55 -10.68
CA ASN A 311 8.80 -18.69 -11.85
C ASN A 311 7.94 -17.43 -11.59
N SER A 312 6.86 -17.54 -10.79
CA SER A 312 6.07 -16.38 -10.37
C SER A 312 6.90 -15.37 -9.59
N TYR A 313 7.77 -15.82 -8.68
CA TYR A 313 8.70 -14.94 -7.97
C TYR A 313 9.68 -14.24 -8.93
N VAL A 314 10.36 -15.03 -9.80
CA VAL A 314 11.35 -14.50 -10.71
C VAL A 314 10.75 -13.49 -11.70
N ILE A 315 9.57 -13.79 -12.25
CA ILE A 315 8.89 -12.90 -13.21
C ILE A 315 8.39 -11.62 -12.51
N SER A 316 7.85 -11.74 -11.30
CA SER A 316 7.44 -10.56 -10.52
C SER A 316 8.63 -9.67 -10.20
N LEU A 317 9.76 -10.25 -9.80
CA LEU A 317 11.00 -9.54 -9.55
C LEU A 317 11.50 -8.84 -10.83
N ALA A 318 11.48 -9.54 -11.97
CA ALA A 318 11.91 -8.98 -13.26
C ALA A 318 11.04 -7.78 -13.68
N TYR A 319 9.72 -7.89 -13.54
CA TYR A 319 8.82 -6.78 -13.86
C TYR A 319 8.99 -5.61 -12.88
N SER A 320 9.05 -5.87 -11.56
CA SER A 320 9.23 -4.82 -10.57
C SER A 320 10.56 -4.10 -10.74
N PHE A 321 11.65 -4.85 -10.96
CA PHE A 321 12.97 -4.29 -11.25
C PHE A 321 12.96 -3.46 -12.54
N GLY A 322 12.42 -4.03 -13.63
CA GLY A 322 12.37 -3.35 -14.93
C GLY A 322 11.57 -2.06 -14.89
N ILE A 323 10.41 -2.08 -14.26
CA ILE A 323 9.56 -0.88 -14.10
C ILE A 323 10.20 0.15 -13.18
N GLY A 324 10.77 -0.28 -12.04
CA GLY A 324 11.49 0.63 -11.13
C GLY A 324 12.69 1.30 -11.82
N LEU A 325 13.42 0.54 -12.64
CA LEU A 325 14.52 1.07 -13.44
C LEU A 325 14.04 2.06 -14.52
N VAL A 326 12.99 1.70 -15.27
CA VAL A 326 12.45 2.57 -16.34
C VAL A 326 11.91 3.87 -15.76
N ILE A 327 11.08 3.81 -14.71
CA ILE A 327 10.54 5.03 -14.10
C ILE A 327 11.65 5.84 -13.45
N GLY A 328 12.61 5.20 -12.77
CA GLY A 328 13.78 5.86 -12.21
C GLY A 328 14.61 6.62 -13.26
N LEU A 329 14.88 6.00 -14.42
CA LEU A 329 15.55 6.66 -15.54
C LEU A 329 14.72 7.80 -16.14
N LEU A 330 13.39 7.64 -16.25
CA LEU A 330 12.50 8.72 -16.69
C LEU A 330 12.52 9.91 -15.72
N LEU A 331 12.55 9.65 -14.41
CA LEU A 331 12.68 10.70 -13.40
C LEU A 331 14.06 11.39 -13.44
N GLU A 332 15.11 10.68 -13.79
CA GLU A 332 16.43 11.29 -14.00
C GLU A 332 16.45 12.20 -15.24
N LEU A 333 15.84 11.76 -16.34
CA LEU A 333 15.80 12.51 -17.60
C LEU A 333 14.80 13.67 -17.59
N PHE A 334 13.64 13.47 -16.98
CA PHE A 334 12.50 14.40 -16.96
C PHE A 334 12.17 14.93 -15.56
N GLY A 335 13.07 14.76 -14.60
CA GLY A 335 12.84 15.15 -13.20
C GLY A 335 12.60 16.64 -13.02
N THR A 336 13.28 17.48 -13.80
CA THR A 336 13.05 18.95 -13.81
C THR A 336 11.60 19.26 -14.17
N GLN A 337 11.04 18.64 -15.22
CA GLN A 337 9.65 18.81 -15.63
C GLN A 337 8.68 18.25 -14.58
N PHE A 338 9.01 17.09 -13.98
CA PHE A 338 8.22 16.52 -12.90
C PHE A 338 8.18 17.44 -11.67
N LEU A 339 9.33 17.97 -11.23
CA LEU A 339 9.41 18.87 -10.10
C LEU A 339 8.76 20.22 -10.37
N SER A 340 8.78 20.72 -11.62
CA SER A 340 8.10 21.94 -12.02
C SER A 340 6.58 21.91 -11.87
N LEU A 341 5.98 20.71 -11.72
CA LEU A 341 4.57 20.57 -11.37
C LEU A 341 4.26 21.06 -9.95
N PHE A 342 5.26 21.08 -9.06
CA PHE A 342 5.11 21.40 -7.63
C PHE A 342 5.66 22.77 -7.27
N THR A 343 6.62 23.29 -8.03
CA THR A 343 7.28 24.58 -7.76
C THR A 343 7.80 25.23 -9.03
N THR A 344 7.83 26.56 -9.04
CA THR A 344 8.43 27.35 -10.11
C THR A 344 9.83 27.88 -9.75
N GLU A 345 10.29 27.65 -8.51
CA GLU A 345 11.59 28.13 -8.02
C GLU A 345 12.71 27.18 -8.47
N GLN A 346 13.61 27.66 -9.33
CA GLN A 346 14.69 26.87 -9.89
C GLN A 346 15.60 26.28 -8.80
N ALA A 347 15.90 27.02 -7.73
CA ALA A 347 16.72 26.52 -6.63
C ALA A 347 16.11 25.32 -5.90
N VAL A 348 14.76 25.29 -5.77
CA VAL A 348 14.02 24.17 -5.17
C VAL A 348 14.02 22.98 -6.12
N ILE A 349 13.88 23.20 -7.43
CA ILE A 349 13.98 22.15 -8.46
C ILE A 349 15.36 21.51 -8.42
N ASP A 350 16.43 22.30 -8.41
CA ASP A 350 17.81 21.83 -8.37
C ASP A 350 18.10 21.02 -7.09
N ALA A 351 17.55 21.46 -5.96
CA ALA A 351 17.62 20.70 -4.70
C ALA A 351 16.87 19.35 -4.78
N GLY A 352 15.68 19.32 -5.38
CA GLY A 352 14.92 18.10 -5.62
C GLY A 352 15.64 17.13 -6.56
N MET A 353 16.31 17.65 -7.61
CA MET A 353 17.11 16.83 -8.53
C MET A 353 18.28 16.13 -7.84
N LYS A 354 18.91 16.72 -6.83
CA LYS A 354 19.97 16.04 -6.04
C LYS A 354 19.46 14.79 -5.34
N ARG A 355 18.20 14.79 -4.89
CA ARG A 355 17.56 13.60 -4.35
C ARG A 355 17.20 12.61 -5.45
N LEU A 356 16.54 13.04 -6.52
CA LEU A 356 16.12 12.17 -7.61
C LEU A 356 17.30 11.45 -8.25
N GLY A 357 18.46 12.10 -8.43
CA GLY A 357 19.67 11.50 -8.96
C GLY A 357 20.21 10.32 -8.13
N ILE A 358 19.92 10.26 -6.83
CA ILE A 358 20.26 9.10 -5.98
C ILE A 358 19.10 8.09 -5.96
N MET A 359 17.87 8.59 -5.79
CA MET A 359 16.70 7.74 -5.62
C MET A 359 16.30 7.03 -6.92
N GLY A 360 16.42 7.70 -8.09
CA GLY A 360 16.03 7.15 -9.37
C GLY A 360 16.66 5.79 -9.68
N PHE A 361 17.97 5.65 -9.46
CA PHE A 361 18.64 4.36 -9.57
C PHE A 361 18.39 3.40 -8.40
N SER A 362 17.92 3.90 -7.27
CA SER A 362 17.70 3.08 -6.07
C SER A 362 16.37 2.33 -6.11
N TYR A 363 15.36 2.81 -6.84
CA TYR A 363 14.04 2.18 -6.88
C TYR A 363 14.09 0.72 -7.38
N CYS A 364 14.88 0.43 -8.40
CA CYS A 364 15.01 -0.95 -8.90
C CYS A 364 15.63 -1.89 -7.85
N ILE A 365 16.46 -1.38 -6.91
CA ILE A 365 17.02 -2.18 -5.82
C ILE A 365 15.95 -2.58 -4.82
N SER A 366 14.97 -1.68 -4.53
CA SER A 366 13.87 -2.01 -3.63
C SER A 366 13.03 -3.18 -4.13
N ALA A 367 12.98 -3.43 -5.44
CA ALA A 367 12.27 -4.55 -6.03
C ALA A 367 12.75 -5.91 -5.47
N PHE A 368 14.04 -6.07 -5.22
CA PHE A 368 14.59 -7.30 -4.64
C PHE A 368 14.07 -7.54 -3.22
N MET A 369 13.92 -6.49 -2.43
CA MET A 369 13.36 -6.57 -1.09
C MET A 369 11.86 -6.88 -1.15
N ASP A 370 11.08 -6.02 -1.80
CA ASP A 370 9.62 -6.06 -1.73
C ASP A 370 9.02 -7.27 -2.46
N ALA A 371 9.55 -7.65 -3.63
CA ALA A 371 9.11 -8.86 -4.34
C ALA A 371 9.42 -10.13 -3.53
N THR A 372 10.55 -10.16 -2.80
CA THR A 372 10.93 -11.32 -1.97
C THR A 372 10.04 -11.41 -0.72
N ILE A 373 9.69 -10.27 -0.11
CA ILE A 373 8.70 -10.22 0.98
C ILE A 373 7.34 -10.73 0.49
N ALA A 374 6.89 -10.25 -0.67
CA ALA A 374 5.62 -10.67 -1.27
C ALA A 374 5.61 -12.18 -1.59
N ALA A 375 6.73 -12.72 -2.07
CA ALA A 375 6.91 -14.14 -2.33
C ALA A 375 6.85 -14.97 -1.02
N SER A 376 7.51 -14.52 0.02
CA SER A 376 7.49 -15.15 1.35
C SER A 376 6.07 -15.16 1.93
N ARG A 377 5.35 -14.05 1.79
CA ARG A 377 3.92 -13.95 2.19
C ARG A 377 3.04 -14.88 1.37
N GLY A 378 3.26 -14.98 0.06
CA GLY A 378 2.55 -15.92 -0.82
C GLY A 378 2.69 -17.38 -0.36
N LEU A 379 3.81 -17.74 0.26
CA LEU A 379 4.01 -19.03 0.94
C LEU A 379 3.40 -19.08 2.36
N GLY A 380 2.70 -18.05 2.81
CA GLY A 380 2.10 -17.96 4.14
C GLY A 380 3.09 -17.61 5.26
N LYS A 381 4.26 -17.07 4.94
CA LYS A 381 5.30 -16.66 5.91
C LYS A 381 5.43 -15.15 5.92
N SER A 382 4.95 -14.49 6.98
CA SER A 382 4.97 -13.04 7.11
C SER A 382 5.80 -12.53 8.29
N ILE A 383 5.84 -13.27 9.41
CA ILE A 383 6.47 -12.80 10.65
C ILE A 383 7.96 -12.54 10.45
N VAL A 384 8.72 -13.53 9.96
CA VAL A 384 10.17 -13.39 9.80
C VAL A 384 10.53 -12.32 8.76
N PRO A 385 9.93 -12.27 7.55
CA PRO A 385 10.13 -11.16 6.64
C PRO A 385 9.86 -9.79 7.27
N THR A 386 8.79 -9.65 8.04
CA THR A 386 8.49 -8.40 8.73
C THR A 386 9.61 -8.01 9.72
N ILE A 387 10.14 -8.97 10.50
CA ILE A 387 11.25 -8.70 11.42
C ILE A 387 12.52 -8.29 10.65
N ILE A 388 12.85 -8.99 9.55
CA ILE A 388 14.00 -8.65 8.71
C ILE A 388 13.89 -7.22 8.19
N VAL A 389 12.72 -6.83 7.69
CA VAL A 389 12.47 -5.46 7.20
C VAL A 389 12.57 -4.43 8.32
N ILE A 390 11.98 -4.68 9.48
CA ILE A 390 12.07 -3.78 10.62
C ILE A 390 13.52 -3.53 11.02
N MET A 391 14.31 -4.60 11.10
CA MET A 391 15.73 -4.48 11.48
C MET A 391 16.57 -3.87 10.36
N GLY A 392 16.43 -4.37 9.12
CA GLY A 392 17.28 -3.98 7.99
C GLY A 392 16.91 -2.65 7.35
N SER A 393 15.63 -2.26 7.40
CA SER A 393 15.19 -0.98 6.83
C SER A 393 14.84 0.07 7.87
N CYS A 394 14.14 -0.26 8.96
CA CYS A 394 13.72 0.77 9.90
C CYS A 394 14.80 1.07 10.94
N VAL A 395 15.25 0.06 11.70
CA VAL A 395 16.29 0.24 12.73
C VAL A 395 17.60 0.70 12.11
N PHE A 396 18.01 0.09 10.99
CA PHE A 396 19.21 0.47 10.26
C PHE A 396 19.16 1.95 9.80
N ARG A 397 18.03 2.43 9.28
CA ARG A 397 17.89 3.82 8.85
C ARG A 397 18.01 4.81 10.01
N ILE A 398 17.39 4.48 11.14
CA ILE A 398 17.52 5.30 12.35
C ILE A 398 19.00 5.36 12.78
N ALA A 399 19.65 4.20 12.88
CA ALA A 399 21.08 4.13 13.25
C ALA A 399 21.96 4.91 12.26
N TRP A 400 21.68 4.82 10.95
CA TRP A 400 22.40 5.56 9.91
C TRP A 400 22.28 7.08 10.07
N VAL A 401 21.08 7.59 10.37
CA VAL A 401 20.86 9.03 10.58
C VAL A 401 21.68 9.55 11.76
N TYR A 402 21.73 8.80 12.86
CA TYR A 402 22.48 9.21 14.06
C TYR A 402 23.98 8.88 14.04
N THR A 403 24.46 8.14 13.05
CA THR A 403 25.89 7.80 12.91
C THR A 403 26.48 8.39 11.64
N VAL A 404 26.25 7.74 10.50
CA VAL A 404 26.85 8.10 9.21
C VAL A 404 26.41 9.51 8.77
N PHE A 405 25.10 9.78 8.76
CA PHE A 405 24.62 11.09 8.38
C PHE A 405 25.03 12.18 9.38
N ALA A 406 24.99 11.89 10.68
CA ALA A 406 25.43 12.84 11.72
C ALA A 406 26.91 13.24 11.58
N TYR A 407 27.77 12.33 11.06
CA TYR A 407 29.17 12.61 10.81
C TYR A 407 29.39 13.42 9.53
N PHE A 408 28.84 12.99 8.39
CA PHE A 408 29.10 13.61 7.09
C PHE A 408 28.24 14.84 6.80
N LYS A 409 27.01 14.88 7.27
CA LYS A 409 26.02 15.98 7.10
C LYS A 409 25.85 16.44 5.64
N THR A 410 25.89 15.51 4.68
CA THR A 410 25.77 15.78 3.25
C THR A 410 24.49 15.16 2.68
N ILE A 411 23.98 15.74 1.58
CA ILE A 411 22.81 15.22 0.86
C ILE A 411 23.02 13.76 0.42
N PRO A 412 24.15 13.38 -0.21
CA PRO A 412 24.40 11.98 -0.54
C PRO A 412 24.43 11.07 0.68
N SER A 413 25.05 11.48 1.79
CA SER A 413 25.10 10.65 3.00
C SER A 413 23.71 10.41 3.62
N LEU A 414 22.75 11.31 3.41
CA LEU A 414 21.38 11.10 3.83
C LEU A 414 20.66 10.09 2.93
N TYR A 415 20.68 10.27 1.60
CA TYR A 415 19.86 9.43 0.70
C TYR A 415 20.47 8.08 0.36
N LEU A 416 21.78 7.90 0.47
CA LEU A 416 22.42 6.58 0.33
C LEU A 416 21.92 5.58 1.37
N LEU A 417 21.34 6.03 2.48
CA LEU A 417 20.71 5.14 3.46
C LEU A 417 19.66 4.21 2.83
N TYR A 418 18.94 4.68 1.80
CA TYR A 418 17.95 3.87 1.08
C TYR A 418 18.61 2.74 0.32
N VAL A 419 19.68 3.04 -0.43
CA VAL A 419 20.45 2.05 -1.19
C VAL A 419 20.96 0.94 -0.28
N PHE A 420 21.64 1.32 0.82
CA PHE A 420 22.22 0.35 1.75
C PHE A 420 21.14 -0.44 2.50
N SER A 421 20.10 0.23 3.03
CA SER A 421 19.03 -0.44 3.76
C SER A 421 18.27 -1.43 2.89
N TRP A 422 17.91 -1.05 1.65
CA TRP A 422 17.23 -1.94 0.70
C TRP A 422 18.11 -3.11 0.29
N SER A 423 19.41 -2.86 -0.01
CA SER A 423 20.34 -3.91 -0.41
C SER A 423 20.57 -4.94 0.70
N ILE A 424 20.83 -4.50 1.93
CA ILE A 424 21.06 -5.40 3.08
C ILE A 424 19.78 -6.20 3.36
N THR A 425 18.65 -5.52 3.43
CA THR A 425 17.36 -6.18 3.68
C THR A 425 17.03 -7.18 2.58
N ALA A 426 17.24 -6.82 1.30
CA ALA A 426 17.00 -7.71 0.17
C ALA A 426 17.86 -8.98 0.23
N ILE A 427 19.14 -8.85 0.54
CA ILE A 427 20.05 -10.01 0.65
C ILE A 427 19.54 -10.97 1.73
N VAL A 428 19.20 -10.47 2.92
CA VAL A 428 18.72 -11.30 4.03
C VAL A 428 17.36 -11.93 3.68
N GLU A 429 16.44 -11.18 3.08
CA GLU A 429 15.15 -11.68 2.60
C GLU A 429 15.30 -12.78 1.55
N MET A 430 16.18 -12.60 0.57
CA MET A 430 16.44 -13.61 -0.46
C MET A 430 17.02 -14.89 0.11
N ILE A 431 17.93 -14.80 1.08
CA ILE A 431 18.48 -15.97 1.79
C ILE A 431 17.35 -16.68 2.55
N TYR A 432 16.54 -15.94 3.30
CA TYR A 432 15.41 -16.49 4.03
C TYR A 432 14.39 -17.14 3.07
N PHE A 433 14.01 -16.46 2.00
CA PHE A 433 13.09 -16.99 0.99
C PHE A 433 13.61 -18.29 0.38
N LYS A 434 14.88 -18.37 0.03
CA LYS A 434 15.51 -19.61 -0.49
C LYS A 434 15.33 -20.77 0.49
N VAL A 435 15.57 -20.53 1.77
CA VAL A 435 15.43 -21.57 2.81
C VAL A 435 13.97 -22.02 2.95
N ILE A 436 13.03 -21.07 3.09
CA ILE A 436 11.61 -21.43 3.24
C ILE A 436 11.03 -22.05 1.98
N TYR A 437 11.45 -21.58 0.79
CA TYR A 437 11.03 -22.17 -0.47
C TYR A 437 11.39 -23.66 -0.52
N HIS A 438 12.65 -24.03 -0.28
CA HIS A 438 13.07 -25.43 -0.28
C HIS A 438 12.29 -26.25 0.74
N LYS A 439 12.11 -25.74 1.96
CA LYS A 439 11.35 -26.41 3.02
C LYS A 439 9.89 -26.62 2.65
N GLN A 440 9.23 -25.60 2.10
CA GLN A 440 7.82 -25.66 1.69
C GLN A 440 7.63 -26.56 0.47
N MET A 441 8.54 -26.50 -0.52
CA MET A 441 8.46 -27.32 -1.71
C MET A 441 8.75 -28.81 -1.42
N ALA A 442 9.60 -29.10 -0.44
CA ALA A 442 9.83 -30.47 0.02
C ALA A 442 8.58 -31.06 0.70
N ALA A 443 7.83 -30.23 1.44
CA ALA A 443 6.61 -30.64 2.12
C ALA A 443 5.40 -30.84 1.19
N LEU A 444 5.44 -30.29 -0.04
CA LEU A 444 4.40 -30.54 -1.04
C LEU A 444 4.53 -31.96 -1.59
N GLN A 445 3.57 -32.81 -1.22
CA GLN A 445 3.45 -34.14 -1.86
C GLN A 445 3.11 -33.95 -3.35
N PRO A 446 3.66 -34.79 -4.27
CA PRO A 446 3.20 -34.80 -5.63
C PRO A 446 1.70 -35.09 -5.64
N GLN A 447 0.89 -34.20 -6.23
CA GLN A 447 -0.50 -34.57 -6.51
C GLN A 447 -0.46 -35.86 -7.36
N ARG A 448 -1.04 -36.90 -6.85
CA ARG A 448 -1.30 -38.12 -7.66
C ARG A 448 -2.14 -37.66 -8.85
N ALA A 449 -1.56 -37.85 -10.04
CA ALA A 449 -2.18 -37.56 -11.33
C ALA A 449 -3.48 -38.34 -11.51
#